data_9ddb7fc3a562c043548b29e26eba827c
#
_entry.id   9ddb7fc3a562c043548b29e26eba827c
#
_cell.length_a   1.000
_cell.length_b   1.000
_cell.length_c   1.000
_cell.angle_alpha   90.00
_cell.angle_beta   90.00
_cell.angle_gamma   90.00
#
_symmetry.space_group_name_H-M   'P 1'
#
loop_
_entity.id
_entity.type
_entity.pdbx_description
1 polymer ?
#
loop_
_entity_poly.entity_id
_entity_poly.type
_entity_poly.pdbx_seq_one_letter_code
_entity_poly.pdbx_strand_id
1 'polypeptide(L)'
;GNRSQKVKLYDSTKEKVLAQTTADGDLEYGRLAKAGEVFYLQMPEKIDKIFVTTGVIKDGFGSMKASDTYYESGTGSTTYHPFSIKKRSAVEFNISAIDRNSEITYAHIEKKENGQWKRIDDTVKIKPASYDDDFVHGLTKGEYRLAIKAPTTQLNAVSYTSSSKSKKVAYKKSKAKKIKLDGQTSNIYTTGEKTSRWYKISITSTKKKRILNLGKNTVSGGYKFTIYKKGKKKAIKTIKVTGNANAKIAKMPKKKGTYYIRISKLTKKTNGTYEIGYY
;
A
#
# COMPACT_ATOMS: atom_id res chain seq x y z
N GLY A 1 9.37 -25.94 30.50
CA GLY A 1 10.16 -24.94 29.90
C GLY A 1 9.64 -23.53 30.16
N ASN A 2 10.52 -22.59 30.27
CA ASN A 2 10.42 -21.22 30.74
C ASN A 2 9.67 -20.21 29.85
N ARG A 3 8.51 -20.57 29.26
CA ARG A 3 7.75 -19.66 28.39
C ARG A 3 7.07 -18.47 29.10
N SER A 4 7.14 -18.39 30.42
CA SER A 4 6.49 -17.31 31.20
C SER A 4 7.43 -16.18 31.62
N GLN A 5 8.73 -16.32 31.41
CA GLN A 5 9.68 -15.26 31.76
C GLN A 5 9.66 -14.16 30.71
N LYS A 6 9.62 -12.91 31.19
CA LYS A 6 9.52 -11.72 30.33
C LYS A 6 10.82 -10.93 30.30
N VAL A 7 11.17 -10.48 29.09
CA VAL A 7 12.15 -9.41 28.90
C VAL A 7 11.39 -8.09 28.96
N LYS A 8 11.85 -7.14 29.75
CA LYS A 8 11.20 -5.83 29.90
C LYS A 8 12.22 -4.71 29.74
N LEU A 9 11.82 -3.70 28.98
CA LEU A 9 12.55 -2.44 28.86
C LEU A 9 11.89 -1.40 29.77
N TYR A 10 12.69 -0.73 30.58
CA TYR A 10 12.25 0.32 31.47
C TYR A 10 12.87 1.66 31.10
N ASP A 11 12.23 2.73 31.55
CA ASP A 11 12.82 4.06 31.56
C ASP A 11 13.95 4.21 32.58
N SER A 12 14.51 5.40 32.68
CA SER A 12 15.61 5.72 33.60
C SER A 12 15.25 5.59 35.08
N THR A 13 13.98 5.62 35.42
CA THR A 13 13.51 5.46 36.83
C THR A 13 13.36 4.01 37.24
N LYS A 14 13.32 3.07 36.28
CA LYS A 14 12.99 1.65 36.44
C LYS A 14 11.56 1.38 36.90
N GLU A 15 10.72 2.37 36.93
CA GLU A 15 9.32 2.26 37.38
C GLU A 15 8.37 1.96 36.22
N LYS A 16 8.64 2.58 35.06
CA LYS A 16 7.76 2.47 33.89
C LYS A 16 8.31 1.43 32.90
N VAL A 17 7.50 0.39 32.64
CA VAL A 17 7.76 -0.55 31.56
C VAL A 17 7.41 0.12 30.23
N LEU A 18 8.38 0.29 29.37
CA LEU A 18 8.25 0.89 28.04
C LEU A 18 7.85 -0.15 26.98
N ALA A 19 8.43 -1.35 27.07
CA ALA A 19 8.11 -2.48 26.23
C ALA A 19 8.38 -3.80 26.93
N GLN A 20 7.70 -4.88 26.51
CA GLN A 20 7.95 -6.22 27.03
C GLN A 20 7.68 -7.30 25.99
N THR A 21 8.41 -8.42 26.08
CA THR A 21 8.20 -9.64 25.29
C THR A 21 8.44 -10.87 26.14
N THR A 22 8.16 -12.06 25.60
CA THR A 22 8.58 -13.34 26.22
C THR A 22 10.06 -13.60 25.95
N ALA A 23 10.68 -14.50 26.70
CA ALA A 23 12.13 -14.77 26.60
C ALA A 23 12.58 -15.33 25.23
N ASP A 24 11.64 -15.89 24.47
CA ASP A 24 11.83 -16.43 23.12
C ASP A 24 11.29 -15.51 22.00
N GLY A 25 10.89 -14.27 22.34
CA GLY A 25 10.33 -13.30 21.42
C GLY A 25 11.22 -12.09 21.16
N ASP A 26 10.98 -11.42 20.05
CA ASP A 26 11.63 -10.15 19.73
C ASP A 26 11.04 -9.02 20.57
N LEU A 27 11.90 -8.17 21.13
CA LEU A 27 11.53 -6.93 21.79
C LEU A 27 11.89 -5.78 20.86
N GLU A 28 10.89 -5.10 20.35
CA GLU A 28 11.07 -3.89 19.54
C GLU A 28 10.52 -2.69 20.29
N TYR A 29 11.36 -1.65 20.35
CA TYR A 29 10.99 -0.37 20.94
C TYR A 29 11.62 0.75 20.13
N GLY A 30 10.76 1.54 19.50
CA GLY A 30 11.18 2.64 18.66
C GLY A 30 10.72 3.99 19.22
N ARG A 31 11.65 4.77 19.77
CA ARG A 31 11.46 6.18 20.05
C ARG A 31 12.80 6.91 19.90
N LEU A 32 12.74 8.22 19.76
CA LEU A 32 13.94 9.03 19.85
C LEU A 32 14.31 9.22 21.32
N ALA A 33 15.53 8.79 21.65
CA ALA A 33 16.13 9.04 22.95
C ALA A 33 16.86 10.40 22.94
N LYS A 34 16.80 11.11 24.06
CA LYS A 34 17.64 12.29 24.28
C LYS A 34 19.08 11.87 24.55
N ALA A 35 20.06 12.71 24.20
CA ALA A 35 21.44 12.46 24.54
C ALA A 35 21.58 12.26 26.07
N GLY A 36 22.24 11.17 26.47
CA GLY A 36 22.42 10.81 27.88
C GLY A 36 21.21 10.11 28.53
N GLU A 37 20.14 9.85 27.80
CA GLU A 37 19.00 9.09 28.34
C GLU A 37 19.40 7.62 28.54
N VAL A 38 19.05 7.06 29.71
CA VAL A 38 19.39 5.69 30.10
C VAL A 38 18.11 4.83 30.10
N PHE A 39 18.23 3.63 29.56
CA PHE A 39 17.19 2.61 29.60
C PHE A 39 17.71 1.38 30.33
N TYR A 40 16.84 0.69 31.07
CA TYR A 40 17.17 -0.54 31.75
C TYR A 40 16.45 -1.72 31.10
N LEU A 41 17.21 -2.76 30.78
CA LEU A 41 16.70 -4.01 30.26
C LEU A 41 16.70 -5.06 31.37
N GLN A 42 15.52 -5.48 31.81
CA GLN A 42 15.37 -6.62 32.72
C GLN A 42 15.29 -7.89 31.90
N MET A 43 16.16 -8.84 32.20
CA MET A 43 16.22 -10.13 31.55
C MET A 43 15.97 -11.25 32.54
N PRO A 44 15.42 -12.40 32.12
CA PRO A 44 15.36 -13.62 32.91
C PRO A 44 16.78 -14.17 33.22
N GLU A 45 16.91 -14.88 34.33
CA GLU A 45 18.19 -15.43 34.80
C GLU A 45 18.85 -16.45 33.85
N LYS A 46 18.08 -17.05 32.93
CA LYS A 46 18.53 -18.12 32.01
C LYS A 46 18.36 -17.72 30.55
N ILE A 47 19.04 -16.66 30.12
CA ILE A 47 19.15 -16.32 28.68
C ILE A 47 20.59 -16.57 28.25
N ASP A 48 20.78 -17.46 27.27
CA ASP A 48 22.12 -17.79 26.75
C ASP A 48 22.72 -16.70 25.88
N LYS A 49 21.87 -15.99 25.11
CA LYS A 49 22.30 -14.89 24.22
C LYS A 49 21.21 -13.82 24.10
N ILE A 50 21.65 -12.58 24.01
CA ILE A 50 20.82 -11.44 23.64
C ILE A 50 21.52 -10.63 22.56
N PHE A 51 20.77 -10.20 21.58
CA PHE A 51 21.23 -9.25 20.57
C PHE A 51 20.50 -7.93 20.80
N VAL A 52 21.24 -6.87 21.06
CA VAL A 52 20.71 -5.52 21.19
C VAL A 52 21.24 -4.71 20.02
N THR A 53 20.33 -4.21 19.19
CA THR A 53 20.66 -3.30 18.10
C THR A 53 20.12 -1.92 18.44
N THR A 54 20.99 -0.94 18.46
CA THR A 54 20.64 0.47 18.57
C THR A 54 21.09 1.19 17.31
N GLY A 55 20.34 2.20 16.89
CA GLY A 55 20.67 2.99 15.71
C GLY A 55 20.55 4.48 16.00
N VAL A 56 21.42 5.27 15.41
CA VAL A 56 21.25 6.74 15.37
C VAL A 56 20.48 7.06 14.10
N ILE A 57 19.30 7.64 14.25
CA ILE A 57 18.47 8.09 13.14
C ILE A 57 18.30 9.60 13.21
N LYS A 58 18.28 10.24 12.05
CA LYS A 58 17.94 11.66 11.96
C LYS A 58 16.42 11.79 12.10
N ASP A 59 15.98 12.50 13.14
CA ASP A 59 14.57 12.80 13.31
C ASP A 59 14.11 13.89 12.36
N GLY A 60 12.96 13.64 11.78
CA GLY A 60 12.33 14.55 10.84
C GLY A 60 13.02 14.59 9.48
N PHE A 61 12.26 14.91 8.48
CA PHE A 61 12.76 15.04 7.11
C PHE A 61 11.95 16.08 6.35
N GLY A 62 12.60 16.75 5.40
CA GLY A 62 11.94 17.69 4.50
C GLY A 62 11.38 16.97 3.26
N SER A 63 12.05 17.15 2.12
CA SER A 63 11.65 16.50 0.86
C SER A 63 12.04 15.03 0.83
N MET A 64 11.15 14.21 0.29
CA MET A 64 11.37 12.76 0.10
C MET A 64 11.98 12.47 -1.28
N LYS A 65 12.89 11.49 -1.31
CA LYS A 65 13.39 10.86 -2.54
C LYS A 65 12.92 9.41 -2.61
N ALA A 66 12.68 8.93 -3.82
CA ALA A 66 12.28 7.54 -4.01
C ALA A 66 13.38 6.57 -3.56
N SER A 67 12.98 5.49 -2.91
CA SER A 67 13.84 4.43 -2.35
C SER A 67 14.68 4.80 -1.13
N ASP A 68 14.56 6.02 -0.62
CA ASP A 68 15.14 6.39 0.67
C ASP A 68 14.14 6.08 1.79
N THR A 69 14.66 5.69 2.96
CA THR A 69 13.87 5.53 4.18
C THR A 69 14.14 6.71 5.11
N TYR A 70 13.08 7.27 5.64
CA TYR A 70 13.07 8.40 6.55
C TYR A 70 12.43 7.99 7.87
N TYR A 71 12.81 8.68 8.93
CA TYR A 71 12.24 8.47 10.25
C TYR A 71 11.66 9.77 10.79
N GLU A 72 10.54 9.65 11.48
CA GLU A 72 9.84 10.80 12.04
C GLU A 72 9.13 10.43 13.34
N SER A 73 9.41 11.22 14.38
CA SER A 73 8.63 11.19 15.61
C SER A 73 7.32 11.93 15.41
N GLY A 74 6.23 11.33 15.87
CA GLY A 74 4.94 11.97 15.88
C GLY A 74 4.94 13.23 16.77
N THR A 75 4.30 14.28 16.29
CA THR A 75 4.15 15.55 17.01
C THR A 75 2.74 15.78 17.57
N GLY A 76 1.82 14.83 17.34
CA GLY A 76 0.38 15.02 17.57
C GLY A 76 -0.31 15.87 16.51
N SER A 77 0.46 16.63 15.72
CA SER A 77 0.01 17.47 14.60
C SER A 77 0.30 16.81 13.26
N THR A 78 -0.22 17.39 12.18
CA THR A 78 0.09 16.90 10.83
C THR A 78 1.39 17.51 10.35
N THR A 79 2.31 16.64 9.93
CA THR A 79 3.56 17.00 9.23
C THR A 79 3.39 16.81 7.73
N TYR A 80 4.22 17.50 6.94
CA TYR A 80 4.10 17.51 5.48
C TYR A 80 5.46 17.28 4.83
N HIS A 81 5.55 16.28 3.95
CA HIS A 81 6.78 15.85 3.31
C HIS A 81 6.66 15.95 1.79
N PRO A 82 7.22 17.01 1.16
CA PRO A 82 7.15 17.21 -0.28
C PRO A 82 7.91 16.13 -1.06
N PHE A 83 7.39 15.77 -2.22
CA PHE A 83 8.06 14.96 -3.22
C PHE A 83 7.58 15.30 -4.64
N SER A 84 8.34 14.92 -5.65
CA SER A 84 8.02 15.22 -7.05
C SER A 84 7.92 13.98 -7.90
N ILE A 85 6.92 13.93 -8.77
CA ILE A 85 6.74 12.87 -9.75
C ILE A 85 7.04 13.43 -11.15
N LYS A 86 8.10 12.93 -11.78
CA LYS A 86 8.56 13.41 -13.10
C LYS A 86 7.69 12.95 -14.26
N LYS A 87 7.05 11.77 -14.14
CA LYS A 87 6.15 11.18 -15.15
C LYS A 87 5.10 10.31 -14.48
N ARG A 88 4.02 10.00 -15.19
CA ARG A 88 2.95 9.12 -14.72
C ARG A 88 3.52 7.82 -14.14
N SER A 89 3.24 7.56 -12.87
CA SER A 89 3.82 6.44 -12.10
C SER A 89 2.80 5.80 -11.15
N ALA A 90 3.00 4.53 -10.86
CA ALA A 90 2.53 3.94 -9.61
C ALA A 90 3.55 4.33 -8.53
N VAL A 91 3.08 4.91 -7.46
CA VAL A 91 3.87 5.30 -6.30
C VAL A 91 3.35 4.50 -5.11
N GLU A 92 4.23 3.72 -4.54
CA GLU A 92 3.94 2.86 -3.39
C GLU A 92 4.64 3.44 -2.18
N PHE A 93 3.86 3.75 -1.15
CA PHE A 93 4.35 4.21 0.12
C PHE A 93 4.33 3.05 1.10
N ASN A 94 5.38 2.96 1.91
CA ASN A 94 5.44 2.14 3.10
C ASN A 94 5.58 3.07 4.31
N ILE A 95 4.66 2.94 5.26
CA ILE A 95 4.72 3.66 6.54
C ILE A 95 4.57 2.62 7.64
N SER A 96 5.65 2.43 8.39
CA SER A 96 5.68 1.50 9.52
C SER A 96 5.63 2.28 10.83
N ALA A 97 4.61 2.02 11.63
CA ALA A 97 4.50 2.53 13.00
C ALA A 97 5.27 1.58 13.93
N ILE A 98 6.46 2.00 14.37
CA ILE A 98 7.43 1.12 15.04
C ILE A 98 7.02 0.79 16.47
N ASP A 99 6.41 1.73 17.20
CA ASP A 99 5.97 1.48 18.57
C ASP A 99 4.67 0.66 18.61
N ARG A 100 4.68 -0.44 19.37
CA ARG A 100 3.53 -1.35 19.54
C ARG A 100 2.42 -0.81 20.44
N ASN A 101 2.73 0.15 21.29
CA ASN A 101 1.80 0.67 22.30
C ASN A 101 1.14 1.99 21.90
N SER A 102 1.35 2.44 20.69
CA SER A 102 0.86 3.74 20.24
C SER A 102 -0.51 3.70 19.57
N GLU A 103 -1.05 4.87 19.39
CA GLU A 103 -2.31 5.09 18.66
C GLU A 103 -2.10 5.00 17.15
N ILE A 104 -3.20 5.10 16.42
CA ILE A 104 -3.19 5.01 14.94
C ILE A 104 -2.51 6.25 14.33
N THR A 105 -1.57 6.01 13.42
CA THR A 105 -1.05 7.03 12.52
C THR A 105 -1.96 7.16 11.29
N TYR A 106 -2.18 8.38 10.84
CA TYR A 106 -3.00 8.69 9.67
C TYR A 106 -2.14 9.31 8.57
N ALA A 107 -2.32 8.87 7.33
CA ALA A 107 -1.61 9.44 6.20
C ALA A 107 -2.52 9.68 4.99
N HIS A 108 -2.21 10.69 4.18
CA HIS A 108 -2.86 10.95 2.90
C HIS A 108 -1.93 11.72 1.96
N ILE A 109 -2.27 11.74 0.68
CA ILE A 109 -1.50 12.47 -0.33
C ILE A 109 -2.24 13.74 -0.76
N GLU A 110 -1.49 14.81 -0.88
CA GLU A 110 -1.95 16.05 -1.48
C GLU A 110 -1.13 16.39 -2.74
N LYS A 111 -1.79 17.02 -3.70
CA LYS A 111 -1.18 17.50 -4.93
C LYS A 111 -1.23 19.02 -4.98
N LYS A 112 -0.16 19.66 -5.44
CA LYS A 112 -0.14 21.08 -5.68
C LYS A 112 -0.83 21.41 -7.00
N GLU A 113 -1.91 22.17 -6.96
CA GLU A 113 -2.68 22.62 -8.12
C GLU A 113 -2.95 24.13 -7.98
N ASN A 114 -2.52 24.91 -8.97
CA ASN A 114 -2.65 26.38 -8.96
C ASN A 114 -2.11 27.01 -7.67
N GLY A 115 -0.94 26.56 -7.21
CA GLY A 115 -0.30 27.07 -5.98
C GLY A 115 -0.86 26.50 -4.67
N GLN A 116 -2.01 25.85 -4.70
CA GLN A 116 -2.67 25.32 -3.51
C GLN A 116 -2.51 23.79 -3.38
N TRP A 117 -2.42 23.31 -2.15
CA TRP A 117 -2.39 21.88 -1.84
C TRP A 117 -3.81 21.34 -1.76
N LYS A 118 -4.10 20.31 -2.56
CA LYS A 118 -5.40 19.65 -2.60
C LYS A 118 -5.24 18.16 -2.33
N ARG A 119 -5.99 17.67 -1.38
CA ARG A 119 -6.05 16.25 -1.08
C ARG A 119 -6.66 15.47 -2.25
N ILE A 120 -6.00 14.38 -2.67
CA ILE A 120 -6.37 13.62 -3.86
C ILE A 120 -7.00 12.25 -3.57
N ASP A 121 -6.95 11.78 -2.32
CA ASP A 121 -7.43 10.45 -1.92
C ASP A 121 -7.99 10.39 -0.50
N ASP A 122 -8.34 9.19 -0.04
CA ASP A 122 -8.81 8.95 1.32
C ASP A 122 -7.63 8.80 2.30
N THR A 123 -7.88 8.89 3.60
CA THR A 123 -6.87 8.67 4.63
C THR A 123 -6.58 7.18 4.77
N VAL A 124 -5.32 6.84 4.82
CA VAL A 124 -4.82 5.54 5.25
C VAL A 124 -4.69 5.56 6.78
N LYS A 125 -5.04 4.45 7.42
CA LYS A 125 -4.86 4.22 8.85
C LYS A 125 -3.76 3.19 9.02
N ILE A 126 -2.67 3.59 9.63
CA ILE A 126 -1.52 2.73 9.95
C ILE A 126 -1.65 2.33 11.41
N LYS A 127 -1.78 1.04 11.65
CA LYS A 127 -1.91 0.49 13.01
C LYS A 127 -0.54 0.42 13.69
N PRO A 128 -0.50 0.51 15.03
CA PRO A 128 0.74 0.25 15.77
C PRO A 128 1.31 -1.13 15.46
N ALA A 129 2.63 -1.24 15.41
CA ALA A 129 3.35 -2.45 15.05
C ALA A 129 2.96 -3.04 13.66
N SER A 130 2.49 -2.20 12.76
CA SER A 130 2.26 -2.58 11.36
C SER A 130 3.55 -2.37 10.59
N TYR A 131 4.13 -3.46 10.09
CA TYR A 131 5.39 -3.41 9.33
C TYR A 131 5.17 -3.27 7.82
N ASP A 132 3.93 -3.46 7.34
CA ASP A 132 3.64 -3.60 5.91
C ASP A 132 2.36 -2.87 5.48
N ASP A 133 2.11 -1.66 5.97
CA ASP A 133 1.01 -0.86 5.46
C ASP A 133 1.44 -0.17 4.14
N ASP A 134 1.60 -1.00 3.10
CA ASP A 134 1.84 -0.54 1.74
C ASP A 134 0.56 -0.01 1.11
N PHE A 135 0.64 1.18 0.55
CA PHE A 135 -0.47 1.76 -0.20
C PHE A 135 -0.02 2.41 -1.50
N VAL A 136 -0.73 2.09 -2.57
CA VAL A 136 -0.36 2.47 -3.92
C VAL A 136 -1.26 3.54 -4.49
N HIS A 137 -0.62 4.58 -5.01
CA HIS A 137 -1.25 5.68 -5.75
C HIS A 137 -0.83 5.68 -7.21
N GLY A 138 -1.76 6.00 -8.10
CA GLY A 138 -1.46 6.35 -9.47
C GLY A 138 -1.32 7.86 -9.59
N LEU A 139 -0.11 8.36 -9.75
CA LEU A 139 0.18 9.78 -9.80
C LEU A 139 0.60 10.24 -11.20
N THR A 140 0.23 11.46 -11.58
CA THR A 140 0.69 12.15 -12.79
C THR A 140 1.99 12.90 -12.50
N LYS A 141 2.64 13.47 -13.52
CA LYS A 141 3.70 14.47 -13.31
C LYS A 141 3.18 15.61 -12.43
N GLY A 142 3.95 16.03 -11.43
CA GLY A 142 3.57 17.13 -10.55
C GLY A 142 4.31 17.14 -9.22
N GLU A 143 3.98 18.13 -8.41
CA GLU A 143 4.43 18.31 -7.04
C GLU A 143 3.37 17.74 -6.09
N TYR A 144 3.82 16.98 -5.12
CA TYR A 144 3.00 16.30 -4.12
C TYR A 144 3.59 16.47 -2.74
N ARG A 145 2.77 16.21 -1.72
CA ARG A 145 3.26 16.02 -0.35
C ARG A 145 2.51 14.87 0.31
N LEU A 146 3.24 14.10 1.09
CA LEU A 146 2.69 13.14 2.03
C LEU A 146 2.38 13.90 3.32
N ALA A 147 1.14 13.82 3.79
CA ALA A 147 0.70 14.36 5.06
C ALA A 147 0.59 13.20 6.07
N ILE A 148 1.28 13.31 7.20
CA ILE A 148 1.28 12.31 8.27
C ILE A 148 0.81 12.96 9.56
N LYS A 149 -0.18 12.37 10.22
CA LYS A 149 -0.60 12.72 11.57
C LYS A 149 -0.34 11.53 12.48
N ALA A 150 0.71 11.62 13.27
CA ALA A 150 1.14 10.58 14.20
C ALA A 150 1.05 11.09 15.65
N PRO A 151 0.72 10.22 16.63
CA PRO A 151 0.77 10.52 18.06
C PRO A 151 2.19 10.90 18.49
N THR A 152 2.31 11.71 19.55
CA THR A 152 3.61 12.18 20.08
C THR A 152 4.55 11.08 20.55
N THR A 153 4.02 9.89 20.83
CA THR A 153 4.79 8.71 21.29
C THR A 153 5.22 7.80 20.15
N GLN A 154 4.82 8.09 18.91
CA GLN A 154 5.01 7.20 17.77
C GLN A 154 6.25 7.58 16.97
N LEU A 155 7.15 6.62 16.76
CA LEU A 155 8.17 6.69 15.72
C LEU A 155 7.68 6.00 14.46
N ASN A 156 7.76 6.66 13.33
CA ASN A 156 7.39 6.11 12.03
C ASN A 156 8.62 5.99 11.13
N ALA A 157 8.76 4.86 10.45
CA ALA A 157 9.63 4.72 9.30
C ALA A 157 8.80 4.95 8.04
N VAL A 158 9.27 5.82 7.14
CA VAL A 158 8.53 6.25 5.95
C VAL A 158 9.42 6.11 4.73
N SER A 159 8.92 5.41 3.72
CA SER A 159 9.60 5.31 2.43
C SER A 159 8.60 5.33 1.28
N TYR A 160 9.06 5.57 0.05
CA TYR A 160 8.25 5.32 -1.13
C TYR A 160 9.09 4.84 -2.31
N THR A 161 8.46 4.06 -3.17
CA THR A 161 8.99 3.67 -4.48
C THR A 161 8.14 4.24 -5.60
N SER A 162 8.73 4.43 -6.78
CA SER A 162 8.02 4.95 -7.94
C SER A 162 8.31 4.13 -9.18
N SER A 163 7.28 3.56 -9.78
CA SER A 163 7.38 2.78 -11.03
C SER A 163 6.59 3.42 -12.15
N SER A 164 7.28 3.85 -13.19
CA SER A 164 6.67 4.45 -14.40
C SER A 164 6.38 3.44 -15.51
N LYS A 165 6.69 2.16 -15.31
CA LYS A 165 6.47 1.11 -16.31
C LYS A 165 4.98 0.81 -16.44
N SER A 166 4.30 1.49 -17.37
CA SER A 166 2.93 1.16 -17.74
C SER A 166 2.87 0.63 -19.16
N LYS A 167 2.27 -0.56 -19.34
CA LYS A 167 2.01 -1.11 -20.68
C LYS A 167 1.01 -0.23 -21.43
N LYS A 168 1.17 -0.10 -22.77
CA LYS A 168 0.18 0.58 -23.62
C LYS A 168 -1.22 0.03 -23.36
N VAL A 169 -2.19 0.90 -23.11
CA VAL A 169 -3.60 0.54 -22.88
C VAL A 169 -4.45 0.74 -24.13
N ALA A 170 -5.57 0.06 -24.20
CA ALA A 170 -6.57 0.25 -25.23
C ALA A 170 -7.80 0.95 -24.65
N TYR A 171 -8.16 2.09 -25.19
CA TYR A 171 -9.33 2.87 -24.77
C TYR A 171 -10.60 2.54 -25.56
N LYS A 172 -10.49 1.80 -26.67
CA LYS A 172 -11.61 1.34 -27.52
C LYS A 172 -11.66 -0.18 -27.55
N LYS A 173 -12.87 -0.76 -27.54
CA LYS A 173 -13.10 -2.21 -27.59
C LYS A 173 -12.46 -2.87 -28.81
N SER A 174 -12.49 -2.22 -29.98
CA SER A 174 -11.86 -2.71 -31.21
C SER A 174 -10.35 -2.89 -31.10
N LYS A 175 -9.68 -2.05 -30.28
CA LYS A 175 -8.23 -2.10 -30.03
C LYS A 175 -7.85 -2.84 -28.75
N ALA A 176 -8.80 -3.62 -28.15
CA ALA A 176 -8.58 -4.34 -26.90
C ALA A 176 -7.31 -5.19 -26.91
N LYS A 177 -6.48 -5.03 -25.87
CA LYS A 177 -5.21 -5.78 -25.72
C LYS A 177 -5.48 -7.22 -25.36
N LYS A 178 -4.80 -8.16 -26.03
CA LYS A 178 -4.93 -9.60 -25.75
C LYS A 178 -4.15 -9.98 -24.50
N ILE A 179 -4.79 -10.74 -23.62
CA ILE A 179 -4.15 -11.46 -22.53
C ILE A 179 -4.12 -12.92 -22.96
N LYS A 180 -2.92 -13.52 -22.97
CA LYS A 180 -2.74 -14.95 -23.27
C LYS A 180 -3.20 -15.80 -22.09
N LEU A 181 -3.49 -17.07 -22.32
CA LEU A 181 -3.70 -18.04 -21.25
C LEU A 181 -2.44 -18.13 -20.38
N ASP A 182 -2.61 -18.30 -19.08
CA ASP A 182 -1.57 -18.29 -18.05
C ASP A 182 -0.76 -16.98 -18.00
N GLY A 183 -1.37 -15.90 -18.51
CA GLY A 183 -0.78 -14.58 -18.55
C GLY A 183 -1.50 -13.56 -17.70
N GLN A 184 -0.78 -12.53 -17.32
CA GLN A 184 -1.29 -11.41 -16.55
C GLN A 184 -0.91 -10.06 -17.16
N THR A 185 -1.67 -9.04 -16.81
CA THR A 185 -1.40 -7.65 -17.15
C THR A 185 -1.84 -6.74 -16.02
N SER A 186 -1.04 -5.72 -15.76
CA SER A 186 -1.36 -4.66 -14.81
C SER A 186 -1.19 -3.30 -15.45
N ASN A 187 -1.84 -2.29 -14.90
CA ASN A 187 -1.64 -0.91 -15.33
C ASN A 187 -2.13 0.07 -14.24
N ILE A 188 -1.84 1.36 -14.45
CA ILE A 188 -2.09 2.42 -13.50
C ILE A 188 -3.31 3.23 -13.92
N TYR A 189 -4.21 3.54 -12.99
CA TYR A 189 -5.14 4.66 -13.11
C TYR A 189 -4.67 5.82 -12.23
N THR A 190 -4.64 7.01 -12.79
CA THR A 190 -4.36 8.23 -12.04
C THR A 190 -5.64 8.95 -11.65
N THR A 191 -5.56 9.84 -10.67
CA THR A 191 -6.64 10.77 -10.35
C THR A 191 -7.00 11.57 -11.59
N GLY A 192 -8.29 11.78 -11.84
CA GLY A 192 -8.76 12.51 -13.03
C GLY A 192 -8.96 11.68 -14.30
N GLU A 193 -8.28 10.53 -14.48
CA GLU A 193 -8.56 9.65 -15.62
C GLU A 193 -9.99 9.08 -15.54
N LYS A 194 -10.77 9.28 -16.61
CA LYS A 194 -12.17 8.83 -16.70
C LYS A 194 -12.36 7.69 -17.70
N THR A 195 -11.43 7.47 -18.62
CA THR A 195 -11.57 6.59 -19.78
C THR A 195 -11.46 5.12 -19.39
N SER A 196 -12.43 4.30 -19.79
CA SER A 196 -12.37 2.85 -19.62
C SER A 196 -11.24 2.24 -20.45
N ARG A 197 -10.74 1.09 -20.01
CA ARG A 197 -9.68 0.33 -20.68
C ARG A 197 -10.19 -1.02 -21.10
N TRP A 198 -9.69 -1.54 -22.22
CA TRP A 198 -10.21 -2.73 -22.84
C TRP A 198 -9.13 -3.78 -23.05
N TYR A 199 -9.46 -4.98 -22.62
CA TYR A 199 -8.70 -6.20 -22.82
C TYR A 199 -9.56 -7.26 -23.49
N LYS A 200 -8.91 -8.30 -24.06
CA LYS A 200 -9.60 -9.46 -24.62
C LYS A 200 -8.85 -10.74 -24.28
N ILE A 201 -9.59 -11.80 -24.11
CA ILE A 201 -9.13 -13.16 -23.97
C ILE A 201 -9.80 -14.06 -25.00
N SER A 202 -9.21 -15.20 -25.31
CA SER A 202 -9.79 -16.20 -26.20
C SER A 202 -9.91 -17.54 -25.48
N ILE A 203 -11.10 -18.10 -25.39
CA ILE A 203 -11.35 -19.46 -24.92
C ILE A 203 -11.39 -20.36 -26.15
N THR A 204 -10.35 -21.16 -26.37
CA THR A 204 -10.20 -22.06 -27.50
C THR A 204 -10.61 -23.50 -27.16
N SER A 205 -10.58 -23.88 -25.88
CA SER A 205 -10.96 -25.18 -25.37
C SER A 205 -11.89 -25.04 -24.16
N THR A 206 -12.87 -25.93 -24.06
CA THR A 206 -13.80 -26.02 -22.94
C THR A 206 -13.50 -27.19 -21.99
N LYS A 207 -12.44 -27.97 -22.26
CA LYS A 207 -12.01 -29.12 -21.43
C LYS A 207 -11.69 -28.69 -19.99
N LYS A 208 -11.01 -27.56 -19.81
CA LYS A 208 -10.69 -26.98 -18.50
C LYS A 208 -11.53 -25.76 -18.20
N LYS A 209 -11.87 -25.55 -16.92
CA LYS A 209 -12.49 -24.31 -16.44
C LYS A 209 -11.50 -23.16 -16.62
N ARG A 210 -11.96 -22.00 -17.07
CA ARG A 210 -11.17 -20.77 -17.20
C ARG A 210 -11.59 -19.77 -16.16
N ILE A 211 -10.63 -19.06 -15.61
CA ILE A 211 -10.86 -18.01 -14.60
C ILE A 211 -10.13 -16.74 -14.97
N LEU A 212 -10.66 -15.64 -14.49
CA LEU A 212 -9.96 -14.34 -14.42
C LEU A 212 -9.69 -14.04 -12.95
N ASN A 213 -8.44 -13.71 -12.64
CA ASN A 213 -8.08 -13.07 -11.38
C ASN A 213 -8.09 -11.55 -11.62
N LEU A 214 -8.91 -10.82 -10.87
CA LEU A 214 -9.16 -9.39 -11.07
C LEU A 214 -8.70 -8.65 -9.81
N GLY A 215 -7.54 -8.02 -9.89
CA GLY A 215 -6.86 -7.39 -8.76
C GLY A 215 -6.95 -5.86 -8.76
N LYS A 216 -6.80 -5.29 -7.57
CA LYS A 216 -6.57 -3.87 -7.33
C LYS A 216 -5.49 -3.67 -6.27
N ASN A 217 -4.75 -2.57 -6.40
CA ASN A 217 -4.03 -1.95 -5.29
C ASN A 217 -4.30 -0.44 -5.36
N THR A 218 -5.12 0.07 -4.46
CA THR A 218 -5.61 1.46 -4.44
C THR A 218 -6.10 1.80 -3.03
N VAL A 219 -5.80 2.99 -2.56
CA VAL A 219 -6.29 3.52 -1.28
C VAL A 219 -7.79 3.81 -1.36
N SER A 220 -8.21 4.47 -2.44
CA SER A 220 -9.59 4.96 -2.57
C SER A 220 -10.37 4.22 -3.64
N GLY A 221 -11.63 3.89 -3.34
CA GLY A 221 -12.58 3.35 -4.29
C GLY A 221 -12.26 1.94 -4.75
N GLY A 222 -12.10 1.74 -6.05
CA GLY A 222 -11.83 0.43 -6.65
C GLY A 222 -12.16 0.40 -8.14
N TYR A 223 -12.22 -0.82 -8.69
CA TYR A 223 -12.44 -1.02 -10.12
C TYR A 223 -13.67 -1.88 -10.41
N LYS A 224 -14.34 -1.54 -11.52
CA LYS A 224 -15.40 -2.32 -12.12
C LYS A 224 -14.88 -3.02 -13.37
N PHE A 225 -14.91 -4.34 -13.36
CA PHE A 225 -14.57 -5.21 -14.48
C PHE A 225 -15.87 -5.72 -15.11
N THR A 226 -16.12 -5.37 -16.36
CA THR A 226 -17.32 -5.77 -17.09
C THR A 226 -16.92 -6.66 -18.26
N ILE A 227 -17.48 -7.87 -18.31
CA ILE A 227 -17.11 -8.90 -19.27
C ILE A 227 -18.21 -9.02 -20.34
N TYR A 228 -17.80 -9.02 -21.60
CA TYR A 228 -18.68 -9.13 -22.77
C TYR A 228 -18.23 -10.29 -23.66
N LYS A 229 -19.15 -10.99 -24.28
CA LYS A 229 -18.84 -11.91 -25.39
C LYS A 229 -18.75 -11.13 -26.71
N LYS A 230 -17.86 -11.54 -27.64
CA LYS A 230 -17.80 -10.98 -29.01
C LYS A 230 -19.20 -11.04 -29.66
N GLY A 231 -19.60 -9.98 -30.34
CA GLY A 231 -20.90 -9.85 -30.99
C GLY A 231 -22.08 -9.53 -30.05
N LYS A 232 -21.89 -9.50 -28.72
CA LYS A 232 -22.95 -9.15 -27.78
C LYS A 232 -22.73 -7.74 -27.18
N LYS A 233 -23.84 -6.95 -27.16
CA LYS A 233 -23.85 -5.62 -26.51
C LYS A 233 -24.04 -5.75 -25.00
N LYS A 234 -24.83 -6.70 -24.52
CA LYS A 234 -25.11 -6.94 -23.09
C LYS A 234 -23.91 -7.61 -22.42
N ALA A 235 -23.54 -7.12 -21.25
CA ALA A 235 -22.51 -7.74 -20.41
C ALA A 235 -22.98 -9.12 -19.92
N ILE A 236 -22.05 -10.10 -19.91
CA ILE A 236 -22.33 -11.42 -19.35
C ILE A 236 -22.02 -11.47 -17.86
N LYS A 237 -21.13 -10.59 -17.38
CA LYS A 237 -20.76 -10.50 -15.97
C LYS A 237 -20.16 -9.13 -15.65
N THR A 238 -20.44 -8.65 -14.44
CA THR A 238 -19.80 -7.46 -13.88
C THR A 238 -19.31 -7.77 -12.47
N ILE A 239 -18.05 -7.46 -12.22
CA ILE A 239 -17.38 -7.66 -10.93
C ILE A 239 -16.85 -6.31 -10.46
N LYS A 240 -17.12 -5.97 -9.19
CA LYS A 240 -16.54 -4.82 -8.50
C LYS A 240 -15.51 -5.34 -7.50
N VAL A 241 -14.29 -4.80 -7.55
CA VAL A 241 -13.22 -5.04 -6.57
C VAL A 241 -13.04 -3.75 -5.77
N THR A 242 -13.46 -3.78 -4.51
CA THR A 242 -13.55 -2.61 -3.61
C THR A 242 -13.20 -3.00 -2.18
N GLY A 243 -13.05 -2.01 -1.31
CA GLY A 243 -12.80 -2.20 0.12
C GLY A 243 -11.50 -2.96 0.35
N ASN A 244 -11.47 -3.82 1.34
CA ASN A 244 -10.29 -4.61 1.73
C ASN A 244 -9.99 -5.80 0.78
N ALA A 245 -10.86 -6.07 -0.20
CA ALA A 245 -10.61 -7.13 -1.16
C ALA A 245 -9.60 -6.67 -2.23
N ASN A 246 -8.38 -7.20 -2.19
CA ASN A 246 -7.34 -6.90 -3.17
C ASN A 246 -7.55 -7.62 -4.50
N ALA A 247 -8.28 -8.76 -4.52
CA ALA A 247 -8.61 -9.47 -5.74
C ALA A 247 -9.95 -10.22 -5.65
N LYS A 248 -10.55 -10.51 -6.83
CA LYS A 248 -11.72 -11.39 -6.98
C LYS A 248 -11.54 -12.32 -8.17
N ILE A 249 -11.97 -13.55 -8.01
CA ILE A 249 -11.95 -14.55 -9.07
C ILE A 249 -13.28 -14.54 -9.84
N ALA A 250 -13.19 -14.45 -11.16
CA ALA A 250 -14.32 -14.59 -12.07
C ALA A 250 -14.22 -15.91 -12.85
N LYS A 251 -15.09 -16.86 -12.57
CA LYS A 251 -15.27 -18.07 -13.40
C LYS A 251 -15.83 -17.63 -14.77
N MET A 252 -15.19 -18.06 -15.84
CA MET A 252 -15.60 -17.80 -17.22
C MET A 252 -16.57 -18.87 -17.72
N PRO A 253 -17.45 -18.55 -18.68
CA PRO A 253 -18.32 -19.55 -19.29
C PRO A 253 -17.53 -20.68 -19.98
N LYS A 254 -18.00 -21.93 -19.89
CA LYS A 254 -17.49 -23.06 -20.67
C LYS A 254 -17.95 -23.00 -22.14
N LYS A 255 -17.63 -21.89 -22.84
CA LYS A 255 -18.01 -21.67 -24.22
C LYS A 255 -16.87 -21.05 -25.00
N LYS A 256 -16.46 -21.68 -26.13
CA LYS A 256 -15.43 -21.12 -27.02
C LYS A 256 -15.80 -19.73 -27.50
N GLY A 257 -14.79 -18.88 -27.74
CA GLY A 257 -14.97 -17.56 -28.31
C GLY A 257 -14.07 -16.50 -27.67
N THR A 258 -14.19 -15.28 -28.21
CA THR A 258 -13.49 -14.11 -27.68
C THR A 258 -14.37 -13.37 -26.69
N TYR A 259 -13.76 -13.00 -25.58
CA TYR A 259 -14.38 -12.21 -24.52
C TYR A 259 -13.61 -10.92 -24.32
N TYR A 260 -14.33 -9.84 -24.11
CA TYR A 260 -13.78 -8.51 -23.84
C TYR A 260 -14.00 -8.14 -22.39
N ILE A 261 -13.00 -7.52 -21.80
CA ILE A 261 -13.01 -7.06 -20.42
C ILE A 261 -12.85 -5.55 -20.45
N ARG A 262 -13.88 -4.83 -19.97
CA ARG A 262 -13.81 -3.39 -19.76
C ARG A 262 -13.52 -3.10 -18.31
N ILE A 263 -12.51 -2.28 -18.05
CA ILE A 263 -12.18 -1.79 -16.72
C ILE A 263 -12.55 -0.33 -16.63
N SER A 264 -13.21 0.06 -15.55
CA SER A 264 -13.49 1.45 -15.22
C SER A 264 -13.32 1.69 -13.73
N LYS A 265 -13.01 2.91 -13.37
CA LYS A 265 -12.97 3.37 -11.98
C LYS A 265 -14.37 3.34 -11.39
N LEU A 266 -14.51 3.07 -10.10
CA LEU A 266 -15.79 3.13 -9.39
C LEU A 266 -16.10 4.53 -8.87
N THR A 267 -15.07 5.31 -8.53
CA THR A 267 -15.21 6.68 -8.04
C THR A 267 -14.22 7.61 -8.75
N LYS A 268 -14.46 8.92 -8.67
CA LYS A 268 -13.53 9.92 -9.21
C LYS A 268 -12.18 9.88 -8.52
N LYS A 269 -12.14 9.56 -7.21
CA LYS A 269 -10.93 9.45 -6.39
C LYS A 269 -10.12 8.17 -6.66
N THR A 270 -10.73 7.11 -7.24
CA THR A 270 -10.01 5.87 -7.52
C THR A 270 -8.74 6.14 -8.31
N ASN A 271 -7.60 5.81 -7.73
CA ASN A 271 -6.28 5.85 -8.35
C ASN A 271 -5.45 4.68 -7.80
N GLY A 272 -4.35 4.32 -8.47
CA GLY A 272 -3.55 3.15 -8.12
C GLY A 272 -3.47 2.15 -9.26
N THR A 273 -3.24 0.88 -8.96
CA THR A 273 -3.08 -0.17 -9.96
C THR A 273 -4.26 -1.13 -10.01
N TYR A 274 -4.47 -1.72 -11.16
CA TYR A 274 -5.34 -2.90 -11.34
C TYR A 274 -4.55 -4.00 -12.04
N GLU A 275 -5.01 -5.23 -11.84
CA GLU A 275 -4.43 -6.41 -12.47
C GLU A 275 -5.52 -7.30 -13.07
N ILE A 276 -5.19 -8.00 -14.14
CA ILE A 276 -5.98 -9.09 -14.73
C ILE A 276 -5.06 -10.26 -15.02
N GLY A 277 -5.28 -11.38 -14.36
CA GLY A 277 -4.73 -12.68 -14.70
C GLY A 277 -5.77 -13.53 -15.45
N TYR A 278 -5.34 -14.33 -16.44
CA TYR A 278 -6.20 -15.26 -17.19
C TYR A 278 -5.63 -16.67 -17.14
N TYR A 279 -6.35 -17.61 -16.52
CA TYR A 279 -5.93 -18.99 -16.25
C TYR A 279 -6.97 -20.02 -16.71
#